data_95caa05f09d977bdb043a64de176a713
#
_entry.id   95caa05f09d977bdb043a64de176a713
#
_cell.length_a   1.000
_cell.length_b   1.000
_cell.length_c   1.000
_cell.angle_alpha   90.00
_cell.angle_beta   90.00
_cell.angle_gamma   90.00
#
_symmetry.space_group_name_H-M   'P 1'
#
loop_
_entity.id
_entity.type
_entity.pdbx_description
1 polymer ?
#
loop_
_entity_poly.entity_id
_entity_poly.type
_entity_poly.pdbx_seq_one_letter_code
_entity_poly.pdbx_strand_id
1 'polypeptide(L)'
;MKKIILTLALASFLFGCKTGTTTSKQNDVDVTIDLVNVKEDKVLVSILAPTFTTETATFNIPKIVPGTYSDDDYGKYIEDVKAFDAKGNSLRITKLDVNSYSISDATKLSKVTYLVNDTYDIEKGGGFGESDDVFSPAGTNIDAGKNFMLNLHGFVGYFTTKEETPYKLTVNHPTTLLGVSAMNDLDASDAKDVFVASKYASLVEMPIMYSKPDFTSFMVDDMEIIISVYSPTGKYTAKEITPYMENMMRAQKKFLGKFNATKKYAILLYLSSMTPTDAKGFGALEHPTSTTVVMPEVMGLEMLQEQLKDVVSHEFFHIVTPLTVHSNEIQNFDFNNPQMSEHLWMYEGVTEYFANLFQVNQGLIEEDAFYERMAEKIEQASSMNDKMSFTKMSKNVLKEPYKEQYINVYQKGALIAMCLDIEIREKSNGQKGILQLMQDLSNEYGSKKAFKDNELFAKITEL
;
A
#
# COMPACT_ATOMS: atom_id res chain seq x y z
N MET A 1 -33.08 -2.85 -80.47
CA MET A 1 -32.65 -2.53 -79.13
C MET A 1 -31.50 -3.46 -78.78
N LYS A 2 -30.27 -2.99 -78.94
CA LYS A 2 -29.07 -3.76 -78.71
C LYS A 2 -28.55 -3.56 -77.30
N LYS A 3 -28.42 -4.64 -76.52
CA LYS A 3 -27.76 -4.63 -75.21
C LYS A 3 -26.26 -4.72 -75.44
N ILE A 4 -25.49 -3.75 -74.94
CA ILE A 4 -24.05 -3.75 -74.89
C ILE A 4 -23.64 -4.33 -73.53
N ILE A 5 -22.94 -5.45 -73.52
CA ILE A 5 -22.31 -6.05 -72.35
C ILE A 5 -20.90 -5.48 -72.25
N LEU A 6 -20.61 -4.75 -71.19
CA LEU A 6 -19.31 -4.21 -70.88
C LEU A 6 -18.59 -5.16 -69.91
N THR A 7 -17.56 -5.88 -70.39
CA THR A 7 -16.76 -6.76 -69.57
C THR A 7 -15.64 -5.95 -68.89
N LEU A 8 -15.66 -5.82 -67.58
CA LEU A 8 -14.61 -5.17 -66.82
C LEU A 8 -13.60 -6.22 -66.38
N ALA A 9 -12.38 -6.16 -66.90
CA ALA A 9 -11.26 -6.96 -66.44
C ALA A 9 -10.67 -6.40 -65.17
N LEU A 10 -10.78 -7.16 -64.08
CA LEU A 10 -10.23 -6.83 -62.75
C LEU A 10 -8.78 -7.32 -62.67
N ALA A 11 -7.80 -6.42 -62.86
CA ALA A 11 -6.39 -6.72 -62.66
C ALA A 11 -6.06 -6.69 -61.14
N SER A 12 -5.86 -7.85 -60.53
CA SER A 12 -5.46 -8.01 -59.14
C SER A 12 -3.97 -7.66 -58.97
N PHE A 13 -3.66 -6.46 -58.50
CA PHE A 13 -2.32 -6.13 -57.98
C PHE A 13 -2.17 -6.72 -56.59
N LEU A 14 -1.43 -7.82 -56.49
CA LEU A 14 -0.92 -8.31 -55.19
C LEU A 14 0.21 -7.39 -54.71
N PHE A 15 -0.11 -6.38 -53.95
CA PHE A 15 0.85 -5.70 -53.10
C PHE A 15 1.11 -6.57 -51.88
N GLY A 16 2.23 -7.29 -51.89
CA GLY A 16 2.76 -7.95 -50.71
C GLY A 16 3.20 -6.88 -49.70
N CYS A 17 2.33 -6.53 -48.74
CA CYS A 17 2.74 -5.84 -47.53
C CYS A 17 3.69 -6.73 -46.75
N LYS A 18 5.00 -6.49 -46.84
CA LYS A 18 5.92 -6.89 -45.80
C LYS A 18 5.53 -6.12 -44.54
N THR A 19 4.77 -6.75 -43.63
CA THR A 19 4.63 -6.29 -42.25
C THR A 19 5.99 -6.45 -41.59
N GLY A 20 6.82 -5.41 -41.75
CA GLY A 20 7.92 -5.17 -40.84
C GLY A 20 7.31 -4.91 -39.48
N THR A 21 7.38 -5.87 -38.56
CA THR A 21 7.21 -5.63 -37.14
C THR A 21 8.28 -4.67 -36.73
N THR A 22 7.99 -3.35 -36.79
CA THR A 22 8.68 -2.36 -35.99
C THR A 22 8.30 -2.70 -34.58
N THR A 23 9.15 -3.42 -33.86
CA THR A 23 9.12 -3.47 -32.41
C THR A 23 9.26 -2.04 -31.93
N SER A 24 8.15 -1.39 -31.58
CA SER A 24 8.20 -0.18 -30.78
C SER A 24 9.05 -0.51 -29.56
N LYS A 25 10.09 0.28 -29.30
CA LYS A 25 10.87 0.10 -28.08
C LYS A 25 9.90 0.23 -26.92
N GLN A 26 9.78 -0.83 -26.13
CA GLN A 26 8.91 -0.84 -24.96
C GLN A 26 9.46 0.16 -23.95
N ASN A 27 8.68 1.16 -23.63
CA ASN A 27 9.05 2.16 -22.62
C ASN A 27 8.45 1.80 -21.25
N ASP A 28 7.34 1.05 -21.23
CA ASP A 28 6.60 0.68 -20.03
C ASP A 28 7.13 -0.66 -19.48
N VAL A 29 6.88 -0.92 -18.20
CA VAL A 29 7.18 -2.18 -17.53
C VAL A 29 5.92 -3.02 -17.49
N ASP A 30 5.92 -4.18 -18.21
CA ASP A 30 4.82 -5.13 -18.15
C ASP A 30 5.14 -6.25 -17.15
N VAL A 31 4.30 -6.40 -16.14
CA VAL A 31 4.41 -7.42 -15.09
C VAL A 31 3.32 -8.47 -15.28
N THR A 32 3.65 -9.74 -15.13
CA THR A 32 2.69 -10.84 -15.07
C THR A 32 2.91 -11.64 -13.79
N ILE A 33 1.87 -11.82 -13.01
CA ILE A 33 1.80 -12.68 -11.82
C ILE A 33 0.90 -13.88 -12.16
N ASP A 34 1.37 -15.10 -11.95
CA ASP A 34 0.64 -16.33 -12.28
C ASP A 34 0.16 -17.05 -11.03
N LEU A 35 -1.07 -16.79 -10.61
CA LEU A 35 -1.73 -17.45 -9.47
C LEU A 35 -2.41 -18.77 -9.85
N VAL A 36 -2.36 -19.18 -11.13
CA VAL A 36 -2.94 -20.46 -11.61
C VAL A 36 -1.95 -21.61 -11.42
N ASN A 37 -0.67 -21.35 -11.74
CA ASN A 37 0.37 -22.37 -11.77
C ASN A 37 1.30 -22.29 -10.55
N VAL A 38 0.71 -22.16 -9.35
CA VAL A 38 1.47 -22.18 -8.08
C VAL A 38 2.15 -23.54 -7.89
N LYS A 39 3.42 -23.54 -7.54
CA LYS A 39 4.21 -24.75 -7.32
C LYS A 39 5.01 -24.63 -6.02
N GLU A 40 4.87 -25.62 -5.14
CA GLU A 40 5.61 -25.65 -3.88
C GLU A 40 5.46 -24.32 -3.12
N ASP A 41 4.22 -23.79 -3.11
CA ASP A 41 3.82 -22.55 -2.48
C ASP A 41 4.54 -21.29 -3.02
N LYS A 42 4.89 -21.31 -4.30
CA LYS A 42 5.60 -20.21 -4.97
C LYS A 42 4.86 -19.77 -6.23
N VAL A 43 4.83 -18.46 -6.41
CA VAL A 43 4.21 -17.77 -7.53
C VAL A 43 5.29 -17.31 -8.52
N LEU A 44 5.09 -17.61 -9.81
CA LEU A 44 5.96 -17.10 -10.86
C LEU A 44 5.60 -15.66 -11.21
N VAL A 45 6.60 -14.78 -11.14
CA VAL A 45 6.51 -13.41 -11.65
C VAL A 45 7.41 -13.24 -12.87
N SER A 46 6.88 -12.58 -13.89
CA SER A 46 7.60 -12.22 -15.11
C SER A 46 7.49 -10.73 -15.37
N ILE A 47 8.61 -10.06 -15.59
CA ILE A 47 8.69 -8.63 -15.90
C ILE A 47 9.31 -8.46 -17.27
N LEU A 48 8.56 -7.89 -18.23
CA LEU A 48 9.14 -7.37 -19.46
C LEU A 48 9.79 -6.02 -19.16
N ALA A 49 11.11 -5.99 -19.38
CA ALA A 49 11.93 -4.85 -19.00
C ALA A 49 11.79 -3.67 -19.97
N PRO A 50 11.86 -2.44 -19.47
CA PRO A 50 11.98 -1.26 -20.35
C PRO A 50 13.34 -1.27 -21.06
N THR A 51 13.48 -0.41 -22.07
CA THR A 51 14.75 -0.29 -22.81
C THR A 51 15.84 0.37 -21.96
N PHE A 52 17.02 -0.22 -21.96
CA PHE A 52 18.24 0.35 -21.35
C PHE A 52 19.22 0.83 -22.42
N THR A 53 19.95 1.88 -22.11
CA THR A 53 21.06 2.41 -22.91
C THR A 53 22.42 2.13 -22.28
N THR A 54 22.44 1.60 -21.07
CA THR A 54 23.63 1.22 -20.27
C THR A 54 23.94 -0.24 -20.45
N GLU A 55 25.21 -0.63 -20.31
CA GLU A 55 25.65 -2.03 -20.35
C GLU A 55 25.22 -2.84 -19.12
N THR A 56 24.87 -2.17 -18.04
CA THR A 56 24.38 -2.79 -16.82
C THR A 56 23.08 -2.14 -16.38
N ALA A 57 22.17 -2.95 -15.80
CA ALA A 57 20.98 -2.51 -15.09
C ALA A 57 20.95 -3.13 -13.69
N THR A 58 20.43 -2.39 -12.72
CA THR A 58 20.18 -2.93 -11.37
C THR A 58 18.69 -3.21 -11.24
N PHE A 59 18.37 -4.45 -10.90
CA PHE A 59 17.02 -4.90 -10.56
C PHE A 59 16.91 -5.06 -9.06
N ASN A 60 15.87 -4.51 -8.46
CA ASN A 60 15.67 -4.46 -7.02
C ASN A 60 14.31 -5.04 -6.62
N ILE A 61 14.27 -5.65 -5.45
CA ILE A 61 13.07 -5.93 -4.66
C ILE A 61 13.10 -4.97 -3.47
N PRO A 62 11.99 -4.40 -3.01
CA PRO A 62 11.99 -3.51 -1.86
C PRO A 62 12.64 -4.10 -0.60
N LYS A 63 13.45 -3.29 0.07
CA LYS A 63 13.94 -3.58 1.40
C LYS A 63 12.94 -3.14 2.45
N ILE A 64 12.36 -1.98 2.24
CA ILE A 64 11.41 -1.31 3.15
C ILE A 64 10.30 -0.64 2.33
N VAL A 65 9.13 -0.52 2.90
CA VAL A 65 8.00 0.18 2.29
C VAL A 65 7.49 1.29 3.23
N PRO A 66 6.82 2.34 2.70
CA PRO A 66 6.21 3.34 3.56
C PRO A 66 5.26 2.70 4.58
N GLY A 67 5.19 3.25 5.78
CA GLY A 67 4.30 2.81 6.85
C GLY A 67 4.84 1.69 7.75
N THR A 68 5.80 0.87 7.29
CA THR A 68 6.30 -0.25 8.13
C THR A 68 7.38 0.15 9.13
N TYR A 69 8.15 1.18 8.85
CA TYR A 69 9.29 1.63 9.68
C TYR A 69 10.21 0.47 10.11
N SER A 70 10.36 -0.52 9.24
CA SER A 70 11.12 -1.75 9.46
C SER A 70 11.89 -2.14 8.21
N ASP A 71 13.09 -2.69 8.39
CA ASP A 71 13.89 -3.31 7.32
C ASP A 71 13.34 -4.71 7.04
N ASP A 72 12.33 -4.83 6.18
CA ASP A 72 11.60 -6.08 5.91
C ASP A 72 12.36 -7.04 5.00
N ASP A 73 13.19 -6.48 4.09
CA ASP A 73 14.03 -7.23 3.14
C ASP A 73 13.23 -8.26 2.30
N TYR A 74 12.24 -7.81 1.51
CA TYR A 74 11.39 -8.70 0.70
C TYR A 74 12.18 -9.59 -0.28
N GLY A 75 13.42 -9.23 -0.60
CA GLY A 75 14.34 -10.09 -1.37
C GLY A 75 14.68 -11.41 -0.71
N LYS A 76 14.38 -11.61 0.60
CA LYS A 76 14.49 -12.90 1.30
C LYS A 76 13.52 -13.95 0.76
N TYR A 77 12.37 -13.49 0.22
CA TYR A 77 11.27 -14.31 -0.27
C TYR A 77 11.34 -14.56 -1.79
N ILE A 78 12.42 -14.10 -2.45
CA ILE A 78 12.59 -14.19 -3.91
C ILE A 78 13.64 -15.24 -4.25
N GLU A 79 13.27 -16.16 -5.14
CA GLU A 79 14.13 -17.25 -5.60
C GLU A 79 14.22 -17.29 -7.13
N ASP A 80 15.25 -17.97 -7.63
CA ASP A 80 15.43 -18.34 -9.05
C ASP A 80 15.36 -17.15 -10.02
N VAL A 81 15.98 -16.01 -9.64
CA VAL A 81 16.00 -14.79 -10.46
C VAL A 81 16.81 -15.02 -11.74
N LYS A 82 16.19 -14.82 -12.90
CA LYS A 82 16.77 -15.01 -14.24
C LYS A 82 16.50 -13.80 -15.13
N ALA A 83 17.46 -13.48 -15.98
CA ALA A 83 17.34 -12.41 -16.97
C ALA A 83 17.54 -12.97 -18.38
N PHE A 84 16.78 -12.45 -19.37
CA PHE A 84 16.77 -12.96 -20.74
C PHE A 84 16.79 -11.82 -21.75
N ASP A 85 17.42 -12.08 -22.91
CA ASP A 85 17.28 -11.23 -24.09
C ASP A 85 15.95 -11.50 -24.84
N ALA A 86 15.69 -10.75 -25.90
CA ALA A 86 14.48 -10.90 -26.73
C ALA A 86 14.40 -12.24 -27.50
N LYS A 87 15.51 -12.97 -27.59
CA LYS A 87 15.56 -14.30 -28.21
C LYS A 87 15.42 -15.43 -27.20
N GLY A 88 15.31 -15.09 -25.91
CA GLY A 88 15.24 -16.05 -24.82
C GLY A 88 16.59 -16.59 -24.34
N ASN A 89 17.71 -16.01 -24.78
CA ASN A 89 19.02 -16.38 -24.24
C ASN A 89 19.20 -15.75 -22.87
N SER A 90 19.80 -16.51 -21.94
CA SER A 90 20.09 -16.02 -20.59
C SER A 90 21.15 -14.93 -20.60
N LEU A 91 20.89 -13.86 -19.87
CA LEU A 91 21.86 -12.81 -19.55
C LEU A 91 22.49 -13.09 -18.20
N ARG A 92 23.74 -12.60 -18.02
CA ARG A 92 24.42 -12.75 -16.74
C ARG A 92 23.76 -11.87 -15.69
N ILE A 93 23.39 -12.49 -14.56
CA ILE A 93 22.87 -11.81 -13.38
C ILE A 93 23.79 -12.11 -12.18
N THR A 94 24.03 -11.10 -11.34
CA THR A 94 24.86 -11.20 -10.16
C THR A 94 24.09 -10.61 -8.98
N LYS A 95 23.86 -11.39 -7.93
CA LYS A 95 23.26 -10.89 -6.68
C LYS A 95 24.24 -9.95 -5.99
N LEU A 96 23.83 -8.74 -5.68
CA LEU A 96 24.64 -7.70 -5.03
C LEU A 96 24.45 -7.76 -3.50
N ASP A 97 23.20 -7.87 -3.08
CA ASP A 97 22.78 -8.01 -1.69
C ASP A 97 21.47 -8.82 -1.61
N VAL A 98 20.76 -8.77 -0.48
CA VAL A 98 19.51 -9.51 -0.29
C VAL A 98 18.45 -9.09 -1.32
N ASN A 99 18.39 -7.79 -1.64
CA ASN A 99 17.31 -7.18 -2.42
C ASN A 99 17.73 -6.80 -3.85
N SER A 100 19.03 -6.80 -4.18
CA SER A 100 19.52 -6.16 -5.41
C SER A 100 20.31 -7.14 -6.30
N TYR A 101 20.12 -6.98 -7.62
CA TYR A 101 20.77 -7.80 -8.64
C TYR A 101 21.32 -6.94 -9.77
N SER A 102 22.58 -7.16 -10.17
CA SER A 102 23.18 -6.54 -11.36
C SER A 102 22.98 -7.44 -12.58
N ILE A 103 22.48 -6.90 -13.67
CA ILE A 103 22.25 -7.57 -14.95
C ILE A 103 23.21 -6.98 -15.98
N SER A 104 24.09 -7.84 -16.56
CA SER A 104 25.02 -7.45 -17.62
C SER A 104 24.33 -7.48 -18.99
N ASP A 105 24.94 -6.82 -20.00
CA ASP A 105 24.36 -6.68 -21.34
C ASP A 105 22.92 -6.11 -21.32
N ALA A 106 22.66 -5.16 -20.45
CA ALA A 106 21.31 -4.62 -20.21
C ALA A 106 20.69 -3.95 -21.44
N THR A 107 21.48 -3.53 -22.42
CA THR A 107 21.00 -3.06 -23.74
C THR A 107 20.23 -4.14 -24.51
N LYS A 108 20.40 -5.41 -24.14
CA LYS A 108 19.71 -6.58 -24.73
C LYS A 108 18.60 -7.11 -23.82
N LEU A 109 18.50 -6.61 -22.57
CA LEU A 109 17.52 -7.11 -21.60
C LEU A 109 16.10 -6.96 -22.14
N SER A 110 15.35 -8.04 -22.07
CA SER A 110 13.94 -8.09 -22.47
C SER A 110 13.04 -8.55 -21.34
N LYS A 111 13.51 -9.49 -20.51
CA LYS A 111 12.67 -10.10 -19.46
C LYS A 111 13.48 -10.50 -18.23
N VAL A 112 12.89 -10.30 -17.06
CA VAL A 112 13.31 -10.88 -15.78
C VAL A 112 12.21 -11.81 -15.28
N THR A 113 12.57 -12.97 -14.71
CA THR A 113 11.63 -13.90 -14.07
C THR A 113 12.17 -14.32 -12.72
N TYR A 114 11.28 -14.58 -11.76
CA TYR A 114 11.62 -15.11 -10.46
C TYR A 114 10.41 -15.80 -9.82
N LEU A 115 10.66 -16.55 -8.77
CA LEU A 115 9.65 -17.15 -7.92
C LEU A 115 9.52 -16.33 -6.63
N VAL A 116 8.28 -16.10 -6.22
CA VAL A 116 7.94 -15.42 -4.97
C VAL A 116 7.39 -16.45 -3.99
N ASN A 117 7.98 -16.54 -2.80
CA ASN A 117 7.43 -17.20 -1.63
C ASN A 117 6.67 -16.18 -0.78
N ASP A 118 5.73 -16.60 0.05
CA ASP A 118 5.01 -15.67 0.89
C ASP A 118 5.71 -15.40 2.24
N THR A 119 5.16 -14.46 3.00
CA THR A 119 5.71 -14.10 4.31
C THR A 119 5.00 -14.78 5.46
N TYR A 120 3.70 -15.14 5.30
CA TYR A 120 2.87 -15.66 6.40
C TYR A 120 3.34 -17.02 6.90
N ASP A 121 3.83 -17.87 6.02
CA ASP A 121 4.26 -19.23 6.35
C ASP A 121 5.42 -19.30 7.36
N ILE A 122 6.24 -18.26 7.43
CA ILE A 122 7.44 -18.24 8.26
C ILE A 122 7.38 -17.27 9.42
N GLU A 123 6.27 -16.56 9.59
CA GLU A 123 6.09 -15.64 10.71
C GLU A 123 6.19 -16.36 12.06
N LYS A 124 7.01 -15.82 12.95
CA LYS A 124 7.15 -16.31 14.33
C LYS A 124 6.10 -15.72 15.26
N GLY A 125 5.51 -14.61 14.85
CA GLY A 125 4.61 -13.80 15.67
C GLY A 125 5.38 -12.87 16.60
N GLY A 126 4.66 -11.93 17.15
CA GLY A 126 5.16 -10.84 17.98
C GLY A 126 4.37 -9.57 17.69
N GLY A 127 4.54 -8.55 18.51
CA GLY A 127 4.00 -7.21 18.23
C GLY A 127 4.78 -6.53 17.11
N PHE A 128 4.26 -5.41 16.64
CA PHE A 128 4.91 -4.58 15.64
C PHE A 128 6.34 -4.22 16.09
N GLY A 129 7.34 -4.57 15.28
CA GLY A 129 8.75 -4.32 15.56
C GLY A 129 9.43 -5.25 16.58
N GLU A 130 8.74 -6.29 17.08
CA GLU A 130 9.31 -7.26 18.04
C GLU A 130 10.10 -8.40 17.39
N SER A 131 9.93 -8.62 16.08
CA SER A 131 10.64 -9.64 15.30
C SER A 131 11.29 -9.04 14.05
N ASP A 132 12.20 -9.79 13.42
CA ASP A 132 12.74 -9.49 12.09
C ASP A 132 11.80 -10.00 10.97
N ASP A 133 10.60 -10.43 11.32
CA ASP A 133 9.58 -10.89 10.38
C ASP A 133 8.86 -9.68 9.77
N VAL A 134 8.31 -9.84 8.59
CA VAL A 134 7.47 -8.82 7.96
C VAL A 134 6.17 -8.70 8.75
N PHE A 135 5.76 -7.48 9.09
CA PHE A 135 4.47 -7.23 9.74
C PHE A 135 3.33 -7.71 8.85
N SER A 136 2.43 -8.57 9.34
CA SER A 136 1.45 -9.27 8.50
C SER A 136 0.62 -8.35 7.58
N PRO A 137 0.14 -7.16 8.00
CA PRO A 137 -0.55 -6.24 7.08
C PRO A 137 0.30 -5.77 5.89
N ALA A 138 1.64 -5.74 6.03
CA ALA A 138 2.59 -5.49 4.93
C ALA A 138 3.05 -6.78 4.26
N GLY A 139 2.68 -7.93 4.81
CA GLY A 139 3.06 -9.26 4.36
C GLY A 139 2.27 -9.76 3.16
N THR A 140 2.59 -10.96 2.74
CA THR A 140 2.01 -11.63 1.58
C THR A 140 1.51 -13.02 1.95
N ASN A 141 0.47 -13.50 1.25
CA ASN A 141 -0.05 -14.86 1.41
C ASN A 141 -0.19 -15.56 0.05
N ILE A 142 0.19 -16.83 0.00
CA ILE A 142 0.06 -17.72 -1.15
C ILE A 142 -0.61 -19.02 -0.69
N ASP A 143 -1.94 -19.05 -0.54
CA ASP A 143 -2.72 -20.27 -0.25
C ASP A 143 -3.48 -20.67 -1.52
N ALA A 144 -2.85 -21.53 -2.33
CA ALA A 144 -3.30 -21.88 -3.66
C ALA A 144 -4.77 -22.37 -3.69
N GLY A 145 -5.60 -21.67 -4.46
CA GLY A 145 -7.03 -21.95 -4.61
C GLY A 145 -7.93 -21.46 -3.50
N LYS A 146 -7.38 -20.79 -2.47
CA LYS A 146 -8.15 -20.21 -1.35
C LYS A 146 -7.94 -18.73 -1.20
N ASN A 147 -6.69 -18.28 -1.02
CA ASN A 147 -6.36 -16.86 -0.83
C ASN A 147 -4.99 -16.51 -1.37
N PHE A 148 -4.89 -15.30 -1.94
CA PHE A 148 -3.64 -14.62 -2.18
C PHE A 148 -3.76 -13.19 -1.66
N MET A 149 -2.89 -12.81 -0.73
CA MET A 149 -2.71 -11.43 -0.32
C MET A 149 -1.51 -10.86 -1.08
N LEU A 150 -1.81 -10.06 -2.11
CA LEU A 150 -0.80 -9.44 -2.95
C LEU A 150 -0.52 -8.02 -2.46
N ASN A 151 0.28 -7.87 -1.41
CA ASN A 151 1.01 -6.64 -1.19
C ASN A 151 2.09 -6.57 -2.26
N LEU A 152 1.85 -5.75 -3.31
CA LEU A 152 2.61 -5.82 -4.57
C LEU A 152 4.09 -5.50 -4.41
N HIS A 153 4.51 -4.81 -3.36
CA HIS A 153 5.92 -4.61 -3.01
C HIS A 153 6.66 -5.92 -2.69
N GLY A 154 5.97 -6.94 -2.20
CA GLY A 154 6.53 -8.29 -2.00
C GLY A 154 6.57 -9.14 -3.27
N PHE A 155 5.85 -8.74 -4.32
CA PHE A 155 5.77 -9.49 -5.58
C PHE A 155 6.51 -8.83 -6.75
N VAL A 156 6.49 -7.50 -6.84
CA VAL A 156 6.95 -6.76 -8.01
C VAL A 156 8.22 -5.99 -7.71
N GLY A 157 9.30 -6.36 -8.40
CA GLY A 157 10.55 -5.60 -8.37
C GLY A 157 10.58 -4.43 -9.35
N TYR A 158 11.64 -3.63 -9.26
CA TYR A 158 11.83 -2.45 -10.09
C TYR A 158 13.28 -2.32 -10.58
N PHE A 159 13.49 -1.50 -11.58
CA PHE A 159 14.83 -1.18 -12.08
C PHE A 159 15.24 0.22 -11.63
N THR A 160 16.44 0.33 -11.05
CA THR A 160 17.04 1.62 -10.71
C THR A 160 17.03 2.55 -11.92
N THR A 161 16.64 3.81 -11.73
CA THR A 161 16.43 4.86 -12.74
C THR A 161 15.21 4.65 -13.66
N LYS A 162 14.33 3.69 -13.35
CA LYS A 162 13.09 3.41 -14.08
C LYS A 162 11.85 3.42 -13.20
N GLU A 163 11.96 3.91 -11.99
CA GLU A 163 10.87 3.95 -11.00
C GLU A 163 9.68 4.81 -11.46
N GLU A 164 9.96 5.88 -12.21
CA GLU A 164 8.95 6.80 -12.79
C GLU A 164 8.38 6.30 -14.14
N THR A 165 8.75 5.09 -14.56
CA THR A 165 8.19 4.47 -15.78
C THR A 165 6.80 3.91 -15.48
N PRO A 166 5.81 4.00 -16.40
CA PRO A 166 4.51 3.37 -16.23
C PRO A 166 4.61 1.85 -16.13
N TYR A 167 3.72 1.28 -15.30
CA TYR A 167 3.59 -0.16 -15.09
C TYR A 167 2.23 -0.65 -15.58
N LYS A 168 2.23 -1.81 -16.22
CA LYS A 168 1.05 -2.61 -16.50
C LYS A 168 1.19 -3.95 -15.79
N LEU A 169 0.27 -4.25 -14.89
CA LEU A 169 0.20 -5.51 -14.17
C LEU A 169 -0.89 -6.40 -14.78
N THR A 170 -0.54 -7.62 -15.09
CA THR A 170 -1.47 -8.69 -15.46
C THR A 170 -1.41 -9.76 -14.38
N VAL A 171 -2.55 -10.12 -13.80
CA VAL A 171 -2.67 -11.23 -12.85
C VAL A 171 -3.51 -12.32 -13.48
N ASN A 172 -2.93 -13.48 -13.71
CA ASN A 172 -3.69 -14.67 -14.09
C ASN A 172 -4.10 -15.42 -12.84
N HIS A 173 -5.39 -15.70 -12.67
CA HIS A 173 -5.93 -16.29 -11.46
C HIS A 173 -6.98 -17.39 -11.75
N PRO A 174 -7.23 -18.31 -10.80
CA PRO A 174 -8.33 -19.26 -10.90
C PRO A 174 -9.68 -18.55 -11.00
N THR A 175 -10.57 -18.98 -11.87
CA THR A 175 -11.92 -18.41 -12.06
C THR A 175 -12.82 -18.53 -10.82
N THR A 176 -12.40 -19.31 -9.83
CA THR A 176 -13.09 -19.45 -8.53
C THR A 176 -12.74 -18.36 -7.52
N LEU A 177 -11.71 -17.56 -7.82
CA LEU A 177 -11.26 -16.45 -6.98
C LEU A 177 -11.56 -15.13 -7.68
N LEU A 178 -11.80 -14.09 -6.88
CA LEU A 178 -12.01 -12.73 -7.32
C LEU A 178 -10.94 -11.84 -6.67
N GLY A 179 -10.29 -11.00 -7.47
CA GLY A 179 -9.38 -9.97 -6.99
C GLY A 179 -10.14 -8.72 -6.55
N VAL A 180 -9.94 -8.30 -5.30
CA VAL A 180 -10.48 -7.03 -4.79
C VAL A 180 -9.35 -6.06 -4.52
N SER A 181 -9.45 -4.86 -5.07
CA SER A 181 -8.49 -3.76 -4.94
C SER A 181 -9.20 -2.43 -5.12
N ALA A 182 -8.53 -1.34 -4.73
CA ALA A 182 -8.95 0.01 -5.12
C ALA A 182 -8.65 0.33 -6.60
N MET A 183 -7.76 -0.40 -7.24
CA MET A 183 -7.52 -0.30 -8.70
C MET A 183 -8.75 -0.77 -9.48
N ASN A 184 -8.89 -0.23 -10.70
CA ASN A 184 -9.89 -0.73 -11.64
C ASN A 184 -9.26 -1.79 -12.53
N ASP A 185 -9.87 -2.96 -12.59
CA ASP A 185 -9.54 -3.95 -13.62
C ASP A 185 -9.96 -3.45 -15.00
N LEU A 186 -9.06 -3.58 -15.96
CA LEU A 186 -9.26 -3.17 -17.36
C LEU A 186 -9.56 -4.34 -18.30
N ASP A 187 -9.59 -5.57 -17.76
CA ASP A 187 -9.90 -6.79 -18.53
C ASP A 187 -11.29 -7.30 -18.15
N ALA A 188 -11.95 -7.96 -19.07
CA ALA A 188 -13.30 -8.51 -18.87
C ALA A 188 -13.30 -10.03 -18.66
N SER A 189 -12.14 -10.64 -18.50
CA SER A 189 -11.98 -12.09 -18.35
C SER A 189 -12.14 -12.51 -16.88
N ASP A 190 -12.86 -13.57 -16.62
CA ASP A 190 -13.00 -14.15 -15.29
C ASP A 190 -11.72 -14.89 -14.78
N ALA A 191 -10.64 -14.87 -15.53
CA ALA A 191 -9.41 -15.59 -15.23
C ALA A 191 -8.15 -14.70 -15.30
N LYS A 192 -8.35 -13.41 -15.57
CA LYS A 192 -7.24 -12.48 -15.76
C LYS A 192 -7.69 -11.06 -15.45
N ASP A 193 -6.96 -10.39 -14.58
CA ASP A 193 -7.12 -8.97 -14.30
C ASP A 193 -5.95 -8.17 -14.90
N VAL A 194 -6.21 -6.95 -15.32
CA VAL A 194 -5.21 -6.04 -15.87
C VAL A 194 -5.32 -4.67 -15.19
N PHE A 195 -4.24 -4.24 -14.57
CA PHE A 195 -4.12 -2.96 -13.89
C PHE A 195 -3.02 -2.10 -14.51
N VAL A 196 -3.14 -0.78 -14.38
CA VAL A 196 -2.12 0.17 -14.82
C VAL A 196 -1.80 1.17 -13.72
N ALA A 197 -0.53 1.52 -13.61
CA ALA A 197 -0.05 2.54 -12.70
C ALA A 197 0.93 3.47 -13.42
N SER A 198 0.97 4.74 -13.01
CA SER A 198 1.81 5.76 -13.67
C SER A 198 3.30 5.59 -13.36
N LYS A 199 3.63 4.91 -12.27
CA LYS A 199 4.99 4.65 -11.79
C LYS A 199 5.02 3.50 -10.79
N TYR A 200 6.23 3.04 -10.42
CA TYR A 200 6.43 1.92 -9.50
C TYR A 200 5.73 2.13 -8.15
N ALA A 201 6.00 3.25 -7.47
CA ALA A 201 5.37 3.55 -6.17
C ALA A 201 3.85 3.50 -6.25
N SER A 202 3.24 4.04 -7.32
CA SER A 202 1.79 4.00 -7.51
C SER A 202 1.23 2.59 -7.74
N LEU A 203 2.06 1.63 -8.18
CA LEU A 203 1.66 0.23 -8.30
C LEU A 203 1.72 -0.50 -6.96
N VAL A 204 2.86 -0.40 -6.28
CA VAL A 204 3.12 -1.21 -5.06
C VAL A 204 2.34 -0.74 -3.84
N GLU A 205 1.84 0.48 -3.87
CA GLU A 205 0.90 1.04 -2.88
C GLU A 205 -0.56 0.61 -3.11
N MET A 206 -0.83 -0.35 -4.01
CA MET A 206 -2.18 -0.80 -4.35
C MET A 206 -2.31 -2.32 -4.16
N PRO A 207 -2.55 -2.79 -2.93
CA PRO A 207 -2.72 -4.21 -2.65
C PRO A 207 -3.94 -4.80 -3.35
N ILE A 208 -3.89 -6.13 -3.59
CA ILE A 208 -4.99 -6.91 -4.15
C ILE A 208 -5.17 -8.16 -3.30
N MET A 209 -6.38 -8.44 -2.84
CA MET A 209 -6.70 -9.71 -2.19
C MET A 209 -7.54 -10.58 -3.12
N TYR A 210 -7.00 -11.75 -3.48
CA TYR A 210 -7.74 -12.79 -4.22
C TYR A 210 -8.28 -13.81 -3.25
N SER A 211 -9.59 -14.01 -3.28
CA SER A 211 -10.26 -15.04 -2.48
C SER A 211 -11.57 -15.47 -3.14
N LYS A 212 -12.22 -16.49 -2.59
CA LYS A 212 -13.63 -16.73 -2.93
C LYS A 212 -14.43 -15.45 -2.70
N PRO A 213 -15.30 -15.04 -3.64
CA PRO A 213 -16.00 -13.77 -3.55
C PRO A 213 -16.76 -13.58 -2.24
N ASP A 214 -16.29 -12.68 -1.41
CA ASP A 214 -16.97 -12.19 -0.21
C ASP A 214 -16.61 -10.72 -0.01
N PHE A 215 -17.39 -9.84 -0.64
CA PHE A 215 -17.19 -8.41 -0.56
C PHE A 215 -18.53 -7.66 -0.61
N THR A 216 -18.50 -6.43 -0.14
CA THR A 216 -19.59 -5.47 -0.24
C THR A 216 -19.05 -4.12 -0.70
N SER A 217 -19.91 -3.27 -1.24
CA SER A 217 -19.59 -1.87 -1.48
C SER A 217 -20.77 -0.96 -1.12
N PHE A 218 -20.44 0.27 -0.73
CA PHE A 218 -21.41 1.32 -0.45
C PHE A 218 -20.79 2.70 -0.71
N MET A 219 -21.66 3.70 -0.90
CA MET A 219 -21.22 5.07 -1.11
C MET A 219 -21.27 5.87 0.19
N VAL A 220 -20.21 6.63 0.44
CA VAL A 220 -20.16 7.70 1.45
C VAL A 220 -19.91 9.00 0.70
N ASP A 221 -20.94 9.83 0.56
CA ASP A 221 -20.94 10.98 -0.34
C ASP A 221 -20.55 10.56 -1.78
N ASP A 222 -19.40 11.01 -2.25
CA ASP A 222 -18.86 10.71 -3.59
C ASP A 222 -17.71 9.68 -3.57
N MET A 223 -17.49 9.02 -2.44
CA MET A 223 -16.48 7.99 -2.26
C MET A 223 -17.11 6.60 -2.19
N GLU A 224 -16.65 5.69 -3.04
CA GLU A 224 -16.97 4.27 -2.96
C GLU A 224 -16.09 3.60 -1.90
N ILE A 225 -16.70 2.93 -0.93
CA ILE A 225 -16.03 2.07 0.03
C ILE A 225 -16.27 0.62 -0.38
N ILE A 226 -15.20 -0.16 -0.46
CA ILE A 226 -15.25 -1.60 -0.71
C ILE A 226 -14.71 -2.31 0.53
N ILE A 227 -15.41 -3.34 0.99
CA ILE A 227 -14.96 -4.21 2.07
C ILE A 227 -14.89 -5.63 1.52
N SER A 228 -13.69 -6.20 1.49
CA SER A 228 -13.45 -7.60 1.16
C SER A 228 -13.00 -8.34 2.39
N VAL A 229 -13.57 -9.51 2.64
CA VAL A 229 -13.27 -10.34 3.82
C VAL A 229 -12.80 -11.71 3.38
N TYR A 230 -11.63 -12.11 3.87
CA TYR A 230 -11.20 -13.50 3.85
C TYR A 230 -11.32 -14.08 5.25
N SER A 231 -12.15 -15.09 5.41
CA SER A 231 -12.39 -15.83 6.65
C SER A 231 -12.20 -17.32 6.35
N PRO A 232 -11.07 -17.94 6.75
CA PRO A 232 -10.72 -19.31 6.32
C PRO A 232 -11.73 -20.38 6.77
N THR A 233 -12.41 -20.18 7.90
CA THR A 233 -13.49 -21.08 8.36
C THR A 233 -14.88 -20.62 7.91
N GLY A 234 -15.00 -19.45 7.31
CA GLY A 234 -16.28 -18.83 6.96
C GLY A 234 -17.06 -18.30 8.17
N LYS A 235 -16.38 -18.04 9.28
CA LYS A 235 -16.99 -17.54 10.51
C LYS A 235 -17.58 -16.14 10.34
N TYR A 236 -16.93 -15.29 9.56
CA TYR A 236 -17.36 -13.91 9.28
C TYR A 236 -17.47 -13.65 7.79
N THR A 237 -18.39 -12.76 7.42
CA THR A 237 -18.64 -12.34 6.05
C THR A 237 -18.57 -10.83 5.93
N ALA A 238 -18.29 -10.33 4.72
CA ALA A 238 -18.34 -8.91 4.42
C ALA A 238 -19.70 -8.30 4.75
N LYS A 239 -20.78 -9.05 4.52
CA LYS A 239 -22.16 -8.61 4.82
C LYS A 239 -22.39 -8.37 6.32
N GLU A 240 -21.78 -9.16 7.20
CA GLU A 240 -21.89 -8.99 8.66
C GLU A 240 -21.05 -7.84 9.19
N ILE A 241 -19.89 -7.58 8.57
CA ILE A 241 -18.97 -6.52 8.96
C ILE A 241 -19.43 -5.14 8.45
N THR A 242 -20.00 -5.08 7.26
CA THR A 242 -20.33 -3.85 6.57
C THR A 242 -21.19 -2.85 7.35
N PRO A 243 -22.29 -3.21 8.01
CA PRO A 243 -23.16 -2.22 8.66
C PRO A 243 -22.42 -1.40 9.74
N TYR A 244 -21.51 -2.04 10.44
CA TYR A 244 -20.68 -1.40 11.45
C TYR A 244 -19.65 -0.46 10.84
N MET A 245 -18.94 -0.95 9.82
CA MET A 245 -17.94 -0.16 9.09
C MET A 245 -18.58 1.02 8.34
N GLU A 246 -19.76 0.84 7.77
CA GLU A 246 -20.47 1.92 7.09
C GLU A 246 -20.78 3.08 8.04
N ASN A 247 -21.26 2.80 9.25
CA ASN A 247 -21.54 3.83 10.26
C ASN A 247 -20.26 4.62 10.60
N MET A 248 -19.16 3.92 10.82
CA MET A 248 -17.86 4.50 11.10
C MET A 248 -17.35 5.37 9.93
N MET A 249 -17.35 4.85 8.70
CA MET A 249 -16.85 5.58 7.53
C MET A 249 -17.66 6.85 7.24
N ARG A 250 -18.98 6.82 7.47
CA ARG A 250 -19.84 8.01 7.38
C ARG A 250 -19.47 9.05 8.44
N ALA A 251 -19.22 8.62 9.66
CA ALA A 251 -18.79 9.51 10.74
C ALA A 251 -17.41 10.15 10.45
N GLN A 252 -16.45 9.36 9.96
CA GLN A 252 -15.12 9.87 9.57
C GLN A 252 -15.21 10.89 8.42
N LYS A 253 -15.97 10.58 7.38
CA LYS A 253 -16.14 11.50 6.27
C LYS A 253 -16.82 12.80 6.70
N LYS A 254 -17.82 12.71 7.59
CA LYS A 254 -18.48 13.89 8.18
C LYS A 254 -17.51 14.71 9.03
N PHE A 255 -16.63 14.08 9.81
CA PHE A 255 -15.58 14.75 10.57
C PHE A 255 -14.59 15.49 9.66
N LEU A 256 -14.12 14.85 8.60
CA LEU A 256 -13.19 15.44 7.62
C LEU A 256 -13.81 16.62 6.82
N GLY A 257 -15.13 16.64 6.67
CA GLY A 257 -15.85 17.71 5.99
C GLY A 257 -15.41 17.87 4.53
N LYS A 258 -14.72 18.98 4.23
CA LYS A 258 -14.27 19.30 2.86
C LYS A 258 -13.03 18.55 2.42
N PHE A 259 -12.33 17.88 3.33
CA PHE A 259 -11.14 17.10 2.98
C PHE A 259 -11.56 15.90 2.13
N ASN A 260 -11.13 15.85 0.87
CA ASN A 260 -11.54 14.83 -0.08
C ASN A 260 -10.33 14.39 -0.94
N ALA A 261 -9.55 13.46 -0.43
CA ALA A 261 -8.33 12.98 -1.07
C ALA A 261 -8.57 11.82 -2.06
N THR A 262 -9.64 11.02 -1.87
CA THR A 262 -9.91 9.84 -2.70
C THR A 262 -11.39 9.66 -3.03
N LYS A 263 -11.67 9.04 -4.17
CA LYS A 263 -13.00 8.65 -4.64
C LYS A 263 -13.35 7.19 -4.42
N LYS A 264 -12.36 6.39 -4.01
CA LYS A 264 -12.50 4.96 -3.77
C LYS A 264 -11.59 4.56 -2.63
N TYR A 265 -12.08 3.72 -1.72
CA TYR A 265 -11.28 3.20 -0.63
C TYR A 265 -11.63 1.72 -0.40
N ALA A 266 -10.62 0.84 -0.44
CA ALA A 266 -10.80 -0.59 -0.24
C ALA A 266 -10.25 -1.02 1.12
N ILE A 267 -11.04 -1.74 1.89
CA ILE A 267 -10.65 -2.39 3.15
C ILE A 267 -10.51 -3.87 2.86
N LEU A 268 -9.27 -4.37 2.86
CA LEU A 268 -8.94 -5.77 2.61
C LEU A 268 -8.70 -6.46 3.96
N LEU A 269 -9.73 -7.10 4.49
CA LEU A 269 -9.70 -7.77 5.79
C LEU A 269 -9.34 -9.25 5.63
N TYR A 270 -8.17 -9.62 6.11
CA TYR A 270 -7.70 -10.99 6.23
C TYR A 270 -7.86 -11.46 7.67
N LEU A 271 -8.65 -12.51 7.89
CA LEU A 271 -8.83 -13.14 9.20
C LEU A 271 -7.93 -14.36 9.31
N SER A 272 -6.92 -14.29 10.19
CA SER A 272 -5.98 -15.37 10.41
C SER A 272 -6.61 -16.50 11.21
N SER A 273 -6.38 -17.74 10.77
CA SER A 273 -6.72 -18.95 11.51
C SER A 273 -5.82 -19.22 12.70
N MET A 274 -4.73 -18.47 12.86
CA MET A 274 -3.71 -18.65 13.89
C MET A 274 -2.94 -19.99 13.80
N THR A 275 -2.97 -20.66 12.65
CA THR A 275 -2.17 -21.87 12.44
C THR A 275 -0.69 -21.53 12.29
N PRO A 276 0.24 -22.51 12.42
CA PRO A 276 1.68 -22.24 12.30
C PRO A 276 2.11 -21.58 11.00
N THR A 277 1.39 -21.83 9.90
CA THR A 277 1.66 -21.29 8.56
C THR A 277 0.65 -20.21 8.19
N ASP A 278 0.29 -19.32 9.11
CA ASP A 278 -0.64 -18.23 8.86
C ASP A 278 -0.16 -16.97 9.58
N ALA A 279 -0.68 -15.83 9.18
CA ALA A 279 -0.35 -14.51 9.71
C ALA A 279 -0.48 -14.43 11.24
N LYS A 280 0.49 -13.82 11.92
CA LYS A 280 0.54 -13.70 13.38
C LYS A 280 0.76 -12.26 13.88
N GLY A 281 1.08 -11.32 12.99
CA GLY A 281 1.14 -9.89 13.28
C GLY A 281 -0.21 -9.23 13.00
N PHE A 282 -0.90 -8.69 14.03
CA PHE A 282 -2.24 -8.13 13.88
C PHE A 282 -2.21 -6.62 13.88
N GLY A 283 -3.02 -6.01 13.02
CA GLY A 283 -3.13 -4.57 12.81
C GLY A 283 -3.54 -4.23 11.39
N ALA A 284 -3.07 -3.10 10.90
CA ALA A 284 -3.31 -2.69 9.51
C ALA A 284 -2.12 -1.92 8.94
N LEU A 285 -2.17 -1.66 7.63
CA LEU A 285 -1.21 -0.83 6.92
C LEU A 285 -1.98 0.09 5.96
N GLU A 286 -1.63 1.36 6.01
CA GLU A 286 -2.20 2.40 5.16
C GLU A 286 -1.71 2.29 3.71
N HIS A 287 -2.60 2.70 2.80
CA HIS A 287 -2.31 2.92 1.38
C HIS A 287 -3.12 4.11 0.87
N PRO A 288 -2.74 4.75 -0.25
CA PRO A 288 -3.41 5.95 -0.76
C PRO A 288 -4.93 5.82 -0.95
N THR A 289 -5.41 4.61 -1.26
CA THR A 289 -6.83 4.34 -1.54
C THR A 289 -7.32 3.02 -0.92
N SER A 290 -6.56 2.45 0.02
CA SER A 290 -6.94 1.19 0.67
C SER A 290 -6.23 1.02 2.01
N THR A 291 -6.60 -0.01 2.74
CA THR A 291 -5.85 -0.57 3.87
C THR A 291 -5.90 -2.09 3.81
N THR A 292 -4.78 -2.72 4.15
CA THR A 292 -4.72 -4.15 4.45
C THR A 292 -4.84 -4.34 5.94
N VAL A 293 -5.77 -5.18 6.37
CA VAL A 293 -6.06 -5.44 7.79
C VAL A 293 -5.93 -6.93 8.06
N VAL A 294 -5.17 -7.28 9.09
CA VAL A 294 -5.01 -8.66 9.54
C VAL A 294 -5.46 -8.76 10.99
N MET A 295 -6.44 -9.65 11.26
CA MET A 295 -6.98 -9.89 12.60
C MET A 295 -7.16 -11.38 12.86
N PRO A 296 -7.15 -11.84 14.14
CA PRO A 296 -7.42 -13.24 14.44
C PRO A 296 -8.91 -13.59 14.23
N GLU A 297 -9.19 -14.64 13.45
CA GLU A 297 -10.57 -15.11 13.24
C GLU A 297 -11.24 -15.60 14.51
N VAL A 298 -10.47 -16.01 15.51
CA VAL A 298 -10.98 -16.50 16.80
C VAL A 298 -11.71 -15.44 17.61
N MET A 299 -11.47 -14.17 17.41
CA MET A 299 -12.16 -13.06 18.10
C MET A 299 -13.68 -13.20 18.05
N GLY A 300 -14.37 -12.75 19.12
CA GLY A 300 -15.83 -12.54 19.08
C GLY A 300 -16.19 -11.35 18.19
N LEU A 301 -17.40 -11.34 17.62
CA LEU A 301 -17.83 -10.31 16.68
C LEU A 301 -17.74 -8.90 17.27
N GLU A 302 -18.19 -8.69 18.49
CA GLU A 302 -18.13 -7.37 19.16
C GLU A 302 -16.68 -6.87 19.30
N MET A 303 -15.77 -7.74 19.74
CA MET A 303 -14.35 -7.39 19.87
C MET A 303 -13.74 -7.10 18.50
N LEU A 304 -14.06 -7.91 17.47
CA LEU A 304 -13.58 -7.68 16.11
C LEU A 304 -14.06 -6.33 15.59
N GLN A 305 -15.33 -5.98 15.81
CA GLN A 305 -15.90 -4.69 15.38
C GLN A 305 -15.22 -3.51 16.07
N GLU A 306 -14.97 -3.60 17.38
CA GLU A 306 -14.27 -2.54 18.12
C GLU A 306 -12.82 -2.37 17.63
N GLN A 307 -12.09 -3.47 17.45
CA GLN A 307 -10.72 -3.41 16.91
C GLN A 307 -10.69 -2.85 15.48
N LEU A 308 -11.63 -3.27 14.63
CA LEU A 308 -11.72 -2.74 13.27
C LEU A 308 -12.06 -1.25 13.26
N LYS A 309 -12.90 -0.77 14.19
CA LYS A 309 -13.20 0.65 14.32
C LYS A 309 -11.93 1.46 14.60
N ASP A 310 -11.14 1.05 15.57
CA ASP A 310 -9.96 1.79 15.99
C ASP A 310 -8.86 1.70 14.93
N VAL A 311 -8.56 0.52 14.43
CA VAL A 311 -7.48 0.28 13.45
C VAL A 311 -7.81 0.91 12.10
N VAL A 312 -8.98 0.59 11.51
CA VAL A 312 -9.34 1.14 10.18
C VAL A 312 -9.56 2.64 10.24
N SER A 313 -9.97 3.19 11.41
CA SER A 313 -10.04 4.65 11.57
C SER A 313 -8.68 5.30 11.49
N HIS A 314 -7.68 4.72 12.12
CA HIS A 314 -6.30 5.17 12.06
C HIS A 314 -5.81 5.17 10.60
N GLU A 315 -5.91 4.04 9.93
CA GLU A 315 -5.47 3.88 8.54
C GLU A 315 -6.18 4.84 7.57
N PHE A 316 -7.48 5.03 7.75
CA PHE A 316 -8.21 5.97 6.90
C PHE A 316 -7.75 7.41 7.08
N PHE A 317 -7.41 7.85 8.29
CA PHE A 317 -6.93 9.21 8.49
C PHE A 317 -5.54 9.48 7.92
N HIS A 318 -4.79 8.45 7.54
CA HIS A 318 -3.57 8.63 6.76
C HIS A 318 -3.79 9.32 5.41
N ILE A 319 -5.02 9.34 4.87
CA ILE A 319 -5.34 10.17 3.69
C ILE A 319 -5.05 11.67 3.91
N VAL A 320 -5.03 12.13 5.16
CA VAL A 320 -4.67 13.50 5.52
C VAL A 320 -3.15 13.66 5.54
N THR A 321 -2.46 12.76 6.23
CA THR A 321 -1.01 12.73 6.37
C THR A 321 -0.55 11.29 6.69
N PRO A 322 0.47 10.73 6.03
CA PRO A 322 1.37 11.35 5.05
C PRO A 322 0.86 11.31 3.59
N LEU A 323 -0.29 10.74 3.29
CA LEU A 323 -0.72 10.51 1.90
C LEU A 323 -1.09 11.81 1.14
N THR A 324 -1.48 12.86 1.85
CA THR A 324 -1.68 14.19 1.25
C THR A 324 -0.60 15.16 1.71
N VAL A 325 -0.49 15.45 3.00
CA VAL A 325 0.52 16.38 3.55
C VAL A 325 1.75 15.58 3.98
N HIS A 326 2.84 15.70 3.25
CA HIS A 326 4.05 14.91 3.48
C HIS A 326 5.35 15.66 3.11
N SER A 327 6.47 15.11 3.58
CA SER A 327 7.81 15.61 3.30
C SER A 327 8.37 15.09 1.97
N ASN A 328 9.48 15.71 1.52
CA ASN A 328 10.22 15.25 0.34
C ASN A 328 10.71 13.80 0.49
N GLU A 329 11.03 13.37 1.70
CA GLU A 329 11.50 12.02 2.01
C GLU A 329 10.43 10.97 1.71
N ILE A 330 9.15 11.29 1.97
CA ILE A 330 8.02 10.42 1.64
C ILE A 330 7.70 10.49 0.14
N GLN A 331 7.68 11.70 -0.45
CA GLN A 331 7.34 11.84 -1.88
C GLN A 331 8.32 11.12 -2.80
N ASN A 332 9.60 11.10 -2.43
CA ASN A 332 10.68 10.49 -3.20
C ASN A 332 11.27 9.29 -2.45
N PHE A 333 10.39 8.44 -1.94
CA PHE A 333 10.79 7.30 -1.12
C PHE A 333 11.70 6.34 -1.89
N ASP A 334 12.88 6.06 -1.34
CA ASP A 334 13.81 5.06 -1.87
C ASP A 334 13.57 3.72 -1.14
N PHE A 335 13.01 2.75 -1.83
CA PHE A 335 12.62 1.46 -1.27
C PHE A 335 13.80 0.61 -0.76
N ASN A 336 15.04 0.95 -1.13
CA ASN A 336 16.22 0.21 -0.70
C ASN A 336 17.16 1.01 0.21
N ASN A 337 17.04 2.36 0.21
CA ASN A 337 17.87 3.23 1.02
C ASN A 337 17.13 4.48 1.49
N PRO A 338 16.00 4.32 2.22
CA PRO A 338 15.12 5.42 2.56
C PRO A 338 15.79 6.44 3.49
N GLN A 339 15.40 7.68 3.32
CA GLN A 339 15.62 8.73 4.31
C GLN A 339 14.30 8.96 5.06
N MET A 340 14.32 8.82 6.40
CA MET A 340 13.14 9.03 7.21
C MET A 340 12.91 10.50 7.50
N SER A 341 11.64 10.92 7.52
CA SER A 341 11.22 12.27 7.88
C SER A 341 11.37 12.53 9.38
N GLU A 342 11.47 13.81 9.76
CA GLU A 342 11.50 14.26 11.17
C GLU A 342 10.10 14.31 11.80
N HIS A 343 9.02 13.95 11.07
CA HIS A 343 7.65 14.33 11.43
C HIS A 343 6.68 13.16 11.67
N LEU A 344 7.16 12.05 12.25
CA LEU A 344 6.27 10.95 12.70
C LEU A 344 5.20 11.42 13.73
N TRP A 345 5.49 12.49 14.49
CA TRP A 345 4.49 13.11 15.35
C TRP A 345 3.24 13.57 14.58
N MET A 346 3.40 13.92 13.30
CA MET A 346 2.30 14.31 12.43
C MET A 346 1.74 13.08 11.70
N TYR A 347 2.59 12.25 11.08
CA TYR A 347 2.13 11.12 10.28
C TYR A 347 1.35 10.10 11.09
N GLU A 348 1.87 9.73 12.26
CA GLU A 348 1.23 8.79 13.17
C GLU A 348 0.45 9.49 14.27
N GLY A 349 1.04 10.54 14.85
CA GLY A 349 0.45 11.18 16.04
C GLY A 349 -0.83 11.97 15.72
N VAL A 350 -0.87 12.76 14.63
CA VAL A 350 -2.11 13.46 14.24
C VAL A 350 -3.16 12.46 13.78
N THR A 351 -2.76 11.43 13.03
CA THR A 351 -3.63 10.35 12.57
C THR A 351 -4.26 9.62 13.75
N GLU A 352 -3.46 9.23 14.74
CA GLU A 352 -3.95 8.57 15.96
C GLU A 352 -4.84 9.49 16.80
N TYR A 353 -4.50 10.76 16.90
CA TYR A 353 -5.37 11.73 17.57
C TYR A 353 -6.72 11.88 16.84
N PHE A 354 -6.72 11.94 15.51
CA PHE A 354 -7.95 11.99 14.72
C PHE A 354 -8.79 10.73 14.88
N ALA A 355 -8.16 9.56 14.92
CA ALA A 355 -8.84 8.28 15.13
C ALA A 355 -9.59 8.22 16.48
N ASN A 356 -9.16 8.97 17.47
CA ASN A 356 -9.85 9.12 18.75
C ASN A 356 -10.82 10.31 18.76
N LEU A 357 -10.39 11.48 18.27
CA LEU A 357 -11.17 12.71 18.30
C LEU A 357 -12.48 12.61 17.49
N PHE A 358 -12.47 11.98 16.29
CA PHE A 358 -13.68 11.88 15.49
C PHE A 358 -14.76 11.05 16.19
N GLN A 359 -14.39 10.05 16.99
CA GLN A 359 -15.34 9.19 17.67
C GLN A 359 -16.17 9.97 18.70
N VAL A 360 -15.53 10.77 19.54
CA VAL A 360 -16.26 11.63 20.50
C VAL A 360 -16.97 12.78 19.75
N ASN A 361 -16.35 13.38 18.76
CA ASN A 361 -16.94 14.48 17.98
C ASN A 361 -18.21 14.05 17.24
N GLN A 362 -18.28 12.81 16.76
CA GLN A 362 -19.44 12.27 16.05
C GLN A 362 -20.37 11.44 16.95
N GLY A 363 -20.12 11.38 18.26
CA GLY A 363 -20.98 10.67 19.22
C GLY A 363 -20.91 9.15 19.09
N LEU A 364 -19.79 8.60 18.67
CA LEU A 364 -19.55 7.14 18.64
C LEU A 364 -19.06 6.64 20.01
N ILE A 365 -18.47 7.52 20.79
CA ILE A 365 -18.09 7.29 22.19
C ILE A 365 -18.48 8.51 23.03
N GLU A 366 -18.64 8.30 24.35
CA GLU A 366 -18.86 9.38 25.32
C GLU A 366 -17.55 10.13 25.64
N GLU A 367 -17.66 11.36 26.16
CA GLU A 367 -16.50 12.18 26.52
C GLU A 367 -15.59 11.49 27.54
N ASP A 368 -16.15 10.82 28.54
CA ASP A 368 -15.38 10.11 29.56
C ASP A 368 -14.49 9.03 28.94
N ALA A 369 -15.01 8.26 27.97
CA ALA A 369 -14.21 7.25 27.25
C ALA A 369 -13.06 7.90 26.43
N PHE A 370 -13.27 9.07 25.86
CA PHE A 370 -12.17 9.82 25.20
C PHE A 370 -11.10 10.25 26.21
N TYR A 371 -11.51 10.77 27.36
CA TYR A 371 -10.54 11.16 28.40
C TYR A 371 -9.78 9.97 28.98
N GLU A 372 -10.43 8.81 29.15
CA GLU A 372 -9.77 7.58 29.57
C GLU A 372 -8.69 7.17 28.57
N ARG A 373 -9.00 7.15 27.28
CA ARG A 373 -8.01 6.86 26.21
C ARG A 373 -6.83 7.83 26.22
N MET A 374 -7.06 9.12 26.44
CA MET A 374 -5.97 10.10 26.51
C MET A 374 -5.14 9.92 27.79
N ALA A 375 -5.76 9.55 28.92
CA ALA A 375 -5.06 9.21 30.15
C ALA A 375 -4.17 7.97 30.00
N GLU A 376 -4.66 6.93 29.34
CA GLU A 376 -3.87 5.72 29.00
C GLU A 376 -2.66 6.08 28.13
N LYS A 377 -2.82 6.97 27.14
CA LYS A 377 -1.69 7.44 26.30
C LYS A 377 -0.65 8.20 27.13
N ILE A 378 -1.07 9.01 28.13
CA ILE A 378 -0.15 9.68 29.05
C ILE A 378 0.63 8.65 29.88
N GLU A 379 -0.06 7.63 30.41
CA GLU A 379 0.57 6.57 31.20
C GLU A 379 1.60 5.79 30.35
N GLN A 380 1.22 5.36 29.16
CA GLN A 380 2.10 4.62 28.25
C GLN A 380 3.29 5.47 27.79
N ALA A 381 3.07 6.74 27.43
CA ALA A 381 4.14 7.67 27.06
C ALA A 381 5.13 7.90 28.21
N SER A 382 4.67 7.88 29.46
CA SER A 382 5.52 8.09 30.65
C SER A 382 6.55 6.98 30.85
N SER A 383 6.34 5.80 30.27
CA SER A 383 7.29 4.68 30.27
C SER A 383 8.40 4.85 29.24
N MET A 384 8.25 5.78 28.29
CA MET A 384 9.19 6.05 27.22
C MET A 384 10.23 7.12 27.59
N ASN A 385 11.22 7.32 26.70
CA ASN A 385 12.30 8.27 26.96
C ASN A 385 11.89 9.71 26.66
N ASP A 386 11.42 10.42 27.67
CA ASP A 386 11.01 11.84 27.56
C ASP A 386 12.14 12.83 27.20
N LYS A 387 13.39 12.45 27.38
CA LYS A 387 14.55 13.29 27.03
C LYS A 387 14.98 13.18 25.59
N MET A 388 14.46 12.19 24.87
CA MET A 388 14.75 11.99 23.46
C MET A 388 13.96 13.02 22.62
N SER A 389 14.65 13.75 21.74
CA SER A 389 13.98 14.61 20.76
C SER A 389 13.11 13.76 19.85
N PHE A 390 11.83 14.11 19.73
CA PHE A 390 10.87 13.35 18.92
C PHE A 390 11.22 13.42 17.43
N THR A 391 11.63 14.59 16.91
CA THR A 391 12.09 14.75 15.53
C THR A 391 13.35 13.94 15.25
N LYS A 392 14.28 13.89 16.22
CA LYS A 392 15.50 13.08 16.09
C LYS A 392 15.18 11.60 16.13
N MET A 393 14.24 11.17 16.97
CA MET A 393 13.74 9.79 17.01
C MET A 393 13.12 9.44 15.65
N SER A 394 12.22 10.26 15.13
CA SER A 394 11.55 10.07 13.85
C SER A 394 12.56 9.85 12.70
N LYS A 395 13.52 10.75 12.57
CA LYS A 395 14.55 10.69 11.51
C LYS A 395 15.43 9.45 11.58
N ASN A 396 15.57 8.84 12.74
CA ASN A 396 16.45 7.70 12.99
C ASN A 396 15.70 6.43 13.41
N VAL A 397 14.40 6.36 13.15
CA VAL A 397 13.50 5.32 13.66
C VAL A 397 13.94 3.89 13.33
N LEU A 398 14.69 3.69 12.25
CA LEU A 398 15.25 2.38 11.86
C LEU A 398 16.51 1.99 12.66
N LYS A 399 17.02 2.84 13.55
CA LYS A 399 18.31 2.67 14.23
C LYS A 399 18.15 2.68 15.74
N GLU A 400 18.92 1.85 16.43
CA GLU A 400 19.04 1.94 17.88
C GLU A 400 19.75 3.24 18.32
N PRO A 401 19.34 3.83 19.45
CA PRO A 401 18.28 3.41 20.38
C PRO A 401 16.89 3.99 20.00
N TYR A 402 16.72 4.54 18.81
CA TYR A 402 15.48 5.24 18.41
C TYR A 402 14.37 4.26 18.04
N LYS A 403 14.73 3.11 17.45
CA LYS A 403 13.80 2.03 17.07
C LYS A 403 12.97 1.56 18.28
N GLU A 404 13.58 1.37 19.44
CA GLU A 404 12.89 0.98 20.68
C GLU A 404 11.84 2.00 21.16
N GLN A 405 11.91 3.24 20.67
CA GLN A 405 10.98 4.31 21.03
C GLN A 405 9.86 4.52 20.01
N TYR A 406 9.81 3.68 18.96
CA TYR A 406 8.87 3.86 17.85
C TYR A 406 7.41 3.93 18.33
N ILE A 407 6.98 3.00 19.20
CA ILE A 407 5.60 2.93 19.68
C ILE A 407 5.10 4.26 20.30
N ASN A 408 6.03 5.12 20.72
CA ASN A 408 5.71 6.43 21.28
C ASN A 408 5.12 7.41 20.25
N VAL A 409 5.16 7.08 18.94
CA VAL A 409 4.51 7.90 17.90
C VAL A 409 2.99 7.87 18.08
N TYR A 410 2.42 6.75 18.52
CA TYR A 410 1.00 6.57 18.80
C TYR A 410 0.58 7.12 20.18
N GLN A 411 1.51 7.19 21.13
CA GLN A 411 1.24 7.66 22.47
C GLN A 411 1.54 9.16 22.58
N LYS A 412 2.81 9.54 22.70
CA LYS A 412 3.24 10.93 22.79
C LYS A 412 2.94 11.74 21.54
N GLY A 413 2.99 11.12 20.34
CA GLY A 413 2.62 11.78 19.11
C GLY A 413 1.18 12.27 19.09
N ALA A 414 0.22 11.43 19.51
CA ALA A 414 -1.18 11.82 19.65
C ALA A 414 -1.38 12.93 20.70
N LEU A 415 -0.65 12.87 21.84
CA LEU A 415 -0.69 13.92 22.86
C LEU A 415 -0.11 15.24 22.37
N ILE A 416 0.95 15.23 21.55
CA ILE A 416 1.49 16.41 20.87
C ILE A 416 0.42 17.02 19.96
N ALA A 417 -0.26 16.20 19.17
CA ALA A 417 -1.35 16.64 18.30
C ALA A 417 -2.53 17.25 19.10
N MET A 418 -2.90 16.61 20.22
CA MET A 418 -3.93 17.13 21.12
C MET A 418 -3.53 18.49 21.73
N CYS A 419 -2.30 18.63 22.23
CA CYS A 419 -1.81 19.89 22.77
C CYS A 419 -1.81 21.00 21.71
N LEU A 420 -1.40 20.67 20.47
CA LEU A 420 -1.44 21.62 19.36
C LEU A 420 -2.87 22.02 19.01
N ASP A 421 -3.83 21.08 19.00
CA ASP A 421 -5.25 21.38 18.80
C ASP A 421 -5.79 22.35 19.86
N ILE A 422 -5.45 22.13 21.13
CA ILE A 422 -5.85 23.00 22.25
C ILE A 422 -5.27 24.41 22.05
N GLU A 423 -3.98 24.54 21.77
CA GLU A 423 -3.31 25.83 21.53
C GLU A 423 -3.94 26.61 20.35
N ILE A 424 -4.24 25.93 19.25
CA ILE A 424 -4.91 26.53 18.09
C ILE A 424 -6.31 27.01 18.47
N ARG A 425 -7.08 26.22 19.23
CA ARG A 425 -8.41 26.59 19.69
C ARG A 425 -8.38 27.78 20.63
N GLU A 426 -7.48 27.80 21.59
CA GLU A 426 -7.33 28.93 22.50
C GLU A 426 -6.99 30.23 21.76
N LYS A 427 -6.00 30.20 20.88
CA LYS A 427 -5.56 31.36 20.09
C LYS A 427 -6.61 31.86 19.09
N SER A 428 -7.45 30.98 18.59
CA SER A 428 -8.50 31.30 17.61
C SER A 428 -9.87 31.58 18.26
N ASN A 429 -9.99 31.62 19.59
CA ASN A 429 -11.27 31.66 20.30
C ASN A 429 -12.23 30.53 19.86
N GLY A 430 -11.72 29.32 19.67
CA GLY A 430 -12.47 28.12 19.29
C GLY A 430 -12.84 28.03 17.82
N GLN A 431 -12.40 28.94 16.97
CA GLN A 431 -12.79 28.97 15.55
C GLN A 431 -11.96 28.03 14.67
N LYS A 432 -10.73 27.75 15.05
CA LYS A 432 -9.84 26.81 14.38
C LYS A 432 -9.45 25.67 15.30
N GLY A 433 -9.07 24.55 14.73
CA GLY A 433 -8.45 23.42 15.40
C GLY A 433 -7.45 22.76 14.48
N ILE A 434 -6.86 21.64 14.92
CA ILE A 434 -5.82 20.94 14.15
C ILE A 434 -6.32 20.43 12.80
N LEU A 435 -7.60 20.07 12.66
CA LEU A 435 -8.16 19.69 11.37
C LEU A 435 -8.11 20.85 10.36
N GLN A 436 -8.39 22.08 10.80
CA GLN A 436 -8.26 23.27 9.95
C GLN A 436 -6.80 23.52 9.58
N LEU A 437 -5.87 23.35 10.52
CA LEU A 437 -4.44 23.43 10.22
C LEU A 437 -4.03 22.42 9.13
N MET A 438 -4.49 21.16 9.23
CA MET A 438 -4.20 20.14 8.21
C MET A 438 -4.82 20.49 6.86
N GLN A 439 -6.01 21.08 6.84
CA GLN A 439 -6.63 21.60 5.61
C GLN A 439 -5.82 22.75 5.02
N ASP A 440 -5.36 23.70 5.82
CA ASP A 440 -4.54 24.83 5.39
C ASP A 440 -3.18 24.33 4.85
N LEU A 441 -2.55 23.36 5.51
CA LEU A 441 -1.34 22.69 5.02
C LEU A 441 -1.60 21.96 3.70
N SER A 442 -2.75 21.30 3.55
CA SER A 442 -3.08 20.60 2.29
C SER A 442 -3.35 21.53 1.11
N ASN A 443 -3.70 22.80 1.35
CA ASN A 443 -3.79 23.82 0.31
C ASN A 443 -2.41 24.32 -0.16
N GLU A 444 -1.44 24.35 0.75
CA GLU A 444 -0.05 24.76 0.44
C GLU A 444 0.76 23.61 -0.15
N TYR A 445 0.65 22.46 0.47
CA TYR A 445 1.29 21.19 0.06
C TYR A 445 0.22 20.26 -0.53
N GLY A 446 0.42 19.03 -0.65
CA GLY A 446 -0.58 18.09 -1.15
C GLY A 446 0.12 16.94 -1.86
N SER A 447 -0.63 16.00 -2.41
CA SER A 447 -0.09 14.76 -2.98
C SER A 447 0.97 14.96 -4.09
N LYS A 448 1.12 16.18 -4.63
CA LYS A 448 2.10 16.51 -5.68
C LYS A 448 3.17 17.51 -5.26
N LYS A 449 3.07 18.07 -4.07
CA LYS A 449 4.00 19.10 -3.58
C LYS A 449 4.32 18.80 -2.11
N ALA A 450 5.46 18.24 -1.87
CA ALA A 450 5.97 17.95 -0.53
C ALA A 450 6.50 19.22 0.15
N PHE A 451 6.54 19.20 1.48
CA PHE A 451 7.31 20.17 2.26
C PHE A 451 8.75 19.66 2.49
N LYS A 452 9.64 20.57 2.91
CA LYS A 452 10.94 20.18 3.45
C LYS A 452 10.86 20.07 4.97
N ASP A 453 11.43 19.02 5.53
CA ASP A 453 11.37 18.73 6.97
C ASP A 453 11.70 19.96 7.84
N ASN A 454 12.76 20.69 7.50
CA ASN A 454 13.20 21.85 8.27
C ASN A 454 12.34 23.12 8.11
N GLU A 455 11.34 23.12 7.23
CA GLU A 455 10.45 24.27 6.96
C GLU A 455 9.07 24.13 7.61
N LEU A 456 8.64 22.90 7.99
CA LEU A 456 7.28 22.62 8.43
C LEU A 456 6.87 23.40 9.69
N PHE A 457 7.72 23.45 10.71
CA PHE A 457 7.38 24.17 11.96
C PHE A 457 7.21 25.67 11.76
N ALA A 458 8.03 26.29 10.90
CA ALA A 458 7.86 27.68 10.53
C ALA A 458 6.53 27.90 9.81
N LYS A 459 6.15 27.00 8.90
CA LYS A 459 4.87 27.06 8.18
C LYS A 459 3.68 26.88 9.12
N ILE A 460 3.71 25.93 10.05
CA ILE A 460 2.66 25.76 11.07
C ILE A 460 2.50 27.02 11.93
N THR A 461 3.61 27.69 12.25
CA THR A 461 3.58 28.93 13.03
C THR A 461 3.01 30.12 12.25
N GLU A 462 3.18 30.13 10.93
CA GLU A 462 2.64 31.14 10.01
C GLU A 462 1.11 31.03 9.87
N LEU A 463 0.57 29.80 9.80
CA LEU A 463 -0.87 29.50 9.59
C LEU A 463 -1.71 29.70 10.85
#